data_1a6b271ea2b60255aaf59cfb7294e6e5
#
_entry.id   1a6b271ea2b60255aaf59cfb7294e6e5
#
_cell.length_a   1.000
_cell.length_b   1.000
_cell.length_c   1.000
_cell.angle_alpha   90.00
_cell.angle_beta   90.00
_cell.angle_gamma   90.00
#
_symmetry.space_group_name_H-M   'P 1'
#
loop_
_entity.id
_entity.type
_entity.pdbx_description
1 polymer ?
#
loop_
_entity_poly.entity_id
_entity_poly.type
_entity_poly.pdbx_seq_one_letter_code
_entity_poly.pdbx_strand_id
1 'polypeptide(L)'
;RVHINGKMIQTFSMIGYLHLSSFYLMFLGAASIGRGSVRNINLRSSVKASGYLTAKIVLCIFYIIWIRYFSGKNVKEEHTDYKKSKIFLLFLWSCLVYEMIDSILASFFSDNVFVPALMISGNALILLLTFLFMRHNYLIVREQYLEERYRKMEEAKARKLLREEQMTRMAKTDSLTGAYARGYGIELLKSFLKQNKLLTAVYMDLDGLKE
;
A
#
# COMPACT_ATOMS: atom_id res chain seq x y z
N ARG A 1 -12.08 13.31 -7.58
CA ARG A 1 -12.21 13.73 -6.17
C ARG A 1 -11.88 12.53 -5.31
N VAL A 2 -10.73 12.58 -4.63
CA VAL A 2 -10.34 11.57 -3.64
C VAL A 2 -11.29 11.74 -2.45
N HIS A 3 -12.10 10.74 -2.18
CA HIS A 3 -12.96 10.71 -0.99
C HIS A 3 -12.05 10.38 0.21
N ILE A 4 -11.46 11.43 0.82
CA ILE A 4 -10.61 11.26 2.00
C ILE A 4 -11.54 10.92 3.16
N ASN A 5 -11.43 9.71 3.66
CA ASN A 5 -12.24 9.22 4.77
C ASN A 5 -11.83 9.97 6.04
N GLY A 6 -12.78 10.46 6.86
CA GLY A 6 -12.50 11.23 8.08
C GLY A 6 -11.53 10.56 9.05
N LYS A 7 -11.55 9.22 9.11
CA LYS A 7 -10.58 8.42 9.89
C LYS A 7 -9.15 8.53 9.39
N MET A 8 -8.98 8.65 8.09
CA MET A 8 -7.67 8.81 7.46
C MET A 8 -7.07 10.17 7.81
N ILE A 9 -7.88 11.25 7.76
CA ILE A 9 -7.47 12.59 8.20
C ILE A 9 -7.05 12.56 9.66
N GLN A 10 -7.82 11.91 10.53
CA GLN A 10 -7.53 11.79 11.95
C GLN A 10 -6.19 11.07 12.18
N THR A 11 -5.94 9.95 11.50
CA THR A 11 -4.70 9.19 11.61
C THR A 11 -3.49 10.02 11.17
N PHE A 12 -3.58 10.71 10.03
CA PHE A 12 -2.49 11.58 9.56
C PHE A 12 -2.24 12.77 10.49
N SER A 13 -3.30 13.36 11.04
CA SER A 13 -3.18 14.45 12.02
C SER A 13 -2.48 13.99 13.30
N MET A 14 -2.84 12.80 13.81
CA MET A 14 -2.19 12.21 14.99
C MET A 14 -0.72 11.90 14.75
N ILE A 15 -0.35 11.34 13.60
CA ILE A 15 1.04 11.10 13.22
C ILE A 15 1.81 12.41 13.16
N GLY A 16 1.24 13.43 12.52
CA GLY A 16 1.87 14.75 12.41
C GLY A 16 2.12 15.39 13.77
N TYR A 17 1.16 15.31 14.68
CA TYR A 17 1.29 15.82 16.04
C TYR A 17 2.36 15.05 16.82
N LEU A 18 2.32 13.71 16.78
CA LEU A 18 3.29 12.84 17.46
C LEU A 18 4.73 13.15 17.02
N HIS A 19 4.98 13.26 15.72
CA HIS A 19 6.31 13.58 15.22
C HIS A 19 6.76 15.00 15.64
N LEU A 20 5.85 15.96 15.60
CA LEU A 20 6.16 17.35 16.00
C LEU A 20 6.53 17.42 17.49
N SER A 21 5.76 16.77 18.36
CA SER A 21 6.01 16.75 19.80
C SER A 21 7.29 15.98 20.13
N SER A 22 7.53 14.82 19.51
CA SER A 22 8.75 14.06 19.71
C SER A 22 10.01 14.87 19.31
N PHE A 23 10.01 15.51 18.15
CA PHE A 23 11.14 16.36 17.76
C PHE A 23 11.35 17.55 18.69
N TYR A 24 10.24 18.14 19.17
CA TYR A 24 10.31 19.25 20.13
C TYR A 24 10.88 18.80 21.48
N LEU A 25 10.44 17.66 22.00
CA LEU A 25 10.95 17.12 23.26
C LEU A 25 12.43 16.70 23.17
N MET A 26 12.83 16.10 22.05
CA MET A 26 14.25 15.80 21.78
C MET A 26 15.11 17.08 21.74
N PHE A 27 14.62 18.14 21.12
CA PHE A 27 15.33 19.43 21.09
C PHE A 27 15.47 20.02 22.49
N LEU A 28 14.38 19.99 23.28
CA LEU A 28 14.43 20.46 24.68
C LEU A 28 15.41 19.63 25.53
N GLY A 29 15.40 18.31 25.38
CA GLY A 29 16.34 17.40 26.02
C GLY A 29 17.80 17.74 25.66
N ALA A 30 18.11 17.92 24.38
CA ALA A 30 19.45 18.29 23.92
C ALA A 30 19.89 19.66 24.45
N ALA A 31 19.01 20.66 24.39
CA ALA A 31 19.30 22.00 24.92
C ALA A 31 19.48 22.01 26.44
N SER A 32 18.85 21.11 27.18
CA SER A 32 18.97 21.00 28.64
C SER A 32 20.29 20.39 29.08
N ILE A 33 20.85 19.46 28.32
CA ILE A 33 22.17 18.88 28.56
C ILE A 33 23.23 19.99 28.57
N GLY A 34 23.16 20.91 27.58
CA GLY A 34 24.12 22.04 27.49
C GLY A 34 23.95 23.11 28.56
N ARG A 35 22.84 23.13 29.33
CA ARG A 35 22.49 24.17 30.31
C ARG A 35 22.28 23.67 31.74
N GLY A 36 22.51 22.40 31.98
CA GLY A 36 22.47 21.76 33.29
C GLY A 36 21.09 21.36 33.81
N SER A 37 19.97 21.94 33.33
CA SER A 37 18.63 21.48 33.71
C SER A 37 17.54 21.89 32.73
N VAL A 38 16.44 21.12 32.68
CA VAL A 38 15.21 21.41 31.89
C VAL A 38 14.55 22.70 32.39
N ARG A 39 14.61 22.97 33.70
CA ARG A 39 14.02 24.14 34.35
C ARG A 39 14.58 25.45 33.77
N ASN A 40 15.91 25.52 33.55
CA ASN A 40 16.56 26.70 33.00
C ASN A 40 16.11 27.06 31.60
N ILE A 41 15.65 26.11 30.84
CA ILE A 41 15.10 26.29 29.49
C ILE A 41 13.64 26.75 29.52
N ASN A 42 12.86 26.24 30.45
CA ASN A 42 11.43 26.58 30.58
C ASN A 42 11.21 28.09 30.92
N LEU A 43 12.17 28.73 31.51
CA LEU A 43 12.11 30.16 31.87
C LEU A 43 12.38 31.10 30.67
N ARG A 44 13.04 30.65 29.59
CA ARG A 44 13.34 31.47 28.41
C ARG A 44 12.37 31.19 27.24
N SER A 45 11.44 32.10 27.01
CA SER A 45 10.47 32.02 25.90
C SER A 45 11.12 31.91 24.51
N SER A 46 12.28 32.53 24.30
CA SER A 46 13.05 32.48 23.04
C SER A 46 13.53 31.07 22.68
N VAL A 47 13.96 30.26 23.66
CA VAL A 47 14.45 28.90 23.43
C VAL A 47 13.27 27.97 23.08
N LYS A 48 12.11 28.16 23.71
CA LYS A 48 10.90 27.41 23.36
C LYS A 48 10.45 27.71 21.92
N ALA A 49 10.43 28.99 21.54
CA ALA A 49 10.05 29.39 20.19
C ALA A 49 11.01 28.85 19.13
N SER A 50 12.34 28.93 19.37
CA SER A 50 13.34 28.38 18.46
C SER A 50 13.26 26.85 18.35
N GLY A 51 13.02 26.14 19.48
CA GLY A 51 12.84 24.70 19.50
C GLY A 51 11.61 24.27 18.72
N TYR A 52 10.50 24.96 18.85
CA TYR A 52 9.29 24.69 18.11
C TYR A 52 9.46 24.95 16.60
N LEU A 53 10.18 26.01 16.24
CA LEU A 53 10.46 26.33 14.84
C LEU A 53 11.37 25.27 14.20
N THR A 54 12.45 24.87 14.89
CA THR A 54 13.36 23.81 14.41
C THR A 54 12.63 22.48 14.28
N ALA A 55 11.79 22.09 15.23
CA ALA A 55 10.98 20.88 15.14
C ALA A 55 10.06 20.89 13.90
N LYS A 56 9.43 22.03 13.60
CA LYS A 56 8.62 22.18 12.38
C LYS A 56 9.44 22.04 11.10
N ILE A 57 10.62 22.64 11.04
CA ILE A 57 11.49 22.54 9.86
C ILE A 57 11.94 21.09 9.67
N VAL A 58 12.39 20.41 10.72
CA VAL A 58 12.80 19.00 10.66
C VAL A 58 11.62 18.11 10.22
N LEU A 59 10.44 18.36 10.75
CA LEU A 59 9.21 17.65 10.37
C LEU A 59 8.90 17.84 8.87
N CYS A 60 8.96 19.07 8.35
CA CYS A 60 8.74 19.34 6.93
C CYS A 60 9.75 18.59 6.05
N ILE A 61 11.04 18.62 6.41
CA ILE A 61 12.09 17.87 5.69
C ILE A 61 11.79 16.37 5.71
N PHE A 62 11.45 15.84 6.88
CA PHE A 62 11.09 14.43 7.04
C PHE A 62 9.91 14.04 6.14
N TYR A 63 8.83 14.84 6.10
CA TYR A 63 7.68 14.57 5.24
C TYR A 63 8.00 14.69 3.74
N ILE A 64 8.85 15.63 3.34
CA ILE A 64 9.29 15.75 1.94
C ILE A 64 10.06 14.48 1.52
N ILE A 65 11.00 14.03 2.35
CA ILE A 65 11.76 12.79 2.11
C ILE A 65 10.83 11.60 2.07
N TRP A 66 9.87 11.52 3.03
CA TRP A 66 8.87 10.47 3.11
C TRP A 66 8.02 10.40 1.85
N ILE A 67 7.43 11.53 1.44
CA ILE A 67 6.61 11.61 0.22
C ILE A 67 7.43 11.19 -0.99
N ARG A 68 8.67 11.66 -1.13
CA ARG A 68 9.54 11.31 -2.27
C ARG A 68 9.90 9.82 -2.29
N TYR A 69 10.10 9.21 -1.15
CA TYR A 69 10.46 7.79 -1.05
C TYR A 69 9.26 6.86 -1.25
N PHE A 70 8.08 7.20 -0.74
CA PHE A 70 6.88 6.36 -0.78
C PHE A 70 5.90 6.72 -1.89
N SER A 71 5.78 7.98 -2.33
CA SER A 71 4.83 8.43 -3.35
C SER A 71 5.21 8.03 -4.78
N GLY A 72 6.44 7.61 -5.04
CA GLY A 72 6.87 7.12 -6.35
C GLY A 72 6.23 5.81 -6.80
N LYS A 73 5.38 5.19 -5.98
CA LYS A 73 4.70 3.93 -6.26
C LYS A 73 3.21 4.11 -6.02
N ASN A 74 2.47 4.39 -7.10
CA ASN A 74 1.00 4.50 -7.11
C ASN A 74 0.33 3.24 -6.54
N VAL A 75 0.15 3.19 -5.23
CA VAL A 75 -0.74 2.25 -4.57
C VAL A 75 -2.10 2.91 -4.52
N LYS A 76 -3.03 2.48 -5.38
CA LYS A 76 -4.44 2.89 -5.27
C LYS A 76 -4.98 2.36 -3.95
N GLU A 77 -5.44 3.27 -3.11
CA GLU A 77 -5.90 3.07 -1.71
C GLU A 77 -7.23 2.32 -1.57
N GLU A 78 -7.59 1.41 -2.46
CA GLU A 78 -8.97 0.92 -2.55
C GLU A 78 -9.36 -0.13 -1.51
N HIS A 79 -8.41 -0.75 -0.77
CA HIS A 79 -8.73 -1.73 0.27
C HIS A 79 -7.78 -1.70 1.47
N THR A 80 -7.95 -0.70 2.34
CA THR A 80 -7.30 -0.77 3.67
C THR A 80 -8.18 -1.61 4.59
N ASP A 81 -7.73 -2.80 4.95
CA ASP A 81 -8.41 -3.70 5.85
C ASP A 81 -8.65 -3.00 7.21
N TYR A 82 -9.91 -2.73 7.56
CA TYR A 82 -10.34 -1.97 8.73
C TYR A 82 -9.79 -2.52 10.06
N LYS A 83 -9.54 -3.82 10.13
CA LYS A 83 -9.00 -4.48 11.34
C LYS A 83 -7.55 -4.07 11.61
N LYS A 84 -6.73 -3.92 10.57
CA LYS A 84 -5.32 -3.48 10.68
C LYS A 84 -5.23 -1.99 11.04
N SER A 85 -6.18 -1.18 10.59
CA SER A 85 -6.27 0.24 10.95
C SER A 85 -6.51 0.48 12.45
N LYS A 86 -7.25 -0.40 13.14
CA LYS A 86 -7.50 -0.28 14.59
C LYS A 86 -6.24 -0.50 15.40
N ILE A 87 -5.43 -1.50 15.06
CA ILE A 87 -4.16 -1.81 15.75
C ILE A 87 -3.21 -0.62 15.61
N PHE A 88 -3.14 -0.03 14.44
CA PHE A 88 -2.33 1.15 14.19
C PHE A 88 -2.78 2.36 15.02
N LEU A 89 -4.08 2.60 15.09
CA LEU A 89 -4.64 3.68 15.89
C LEU A 89 -4.35 3.48 17.39
N LEU A 90 -4.46 2.27 17.89
CA LEU A 90 -4.15 1.91 19.28
C LEU A 90 -2.66 2.14 19.58
N PHE A 91 -1.77 1.78 18.64
CA PHE A 91 -0.35 2.06 18.76
C PHE A 91 -0.07 3.57 18.82
N LEU A 92 -0.69 4.39 17.96
CA LEU A 92 -0.54 5.85 18.00
C LEU A 92 -1.02 6.44 19.33
N TRP A 93 -2.15 5.97 19.86
CA TRP A 93 -2.64 6.39 21.18
C TRP A 93 -1.65 6.05 22.28
N SER A 94 -1.05 4.85 22.26
CA SER A 94 -0.04 4.49 23.27
C SER A 94 1.21 5.39 23.20
N CYS A 95 1.64 5.78 22.00
CA CYS A 95 2.73 6.73 21.83
C CYS A 95 2.40 8.12 22.37
N LEU A 96 1.18 8.62 22.15
CA LEU A 96 0.73 9.91 22.71
C LEU A 96 0.67 9.88 24.23
N VAL A 97 0.20 8.79 24.84
CA VAL A 97 0.20 8.62 26.29
C VAL A 97 1.64 8.64 26.84
N TYR A 98 2.56 7.98 26.17
CA TYR A 98 3.97 8.02 26.55
C TYR A 98 4.54 9.45 26.49
N GLU A 99 4.29 10.23 25.44
CA GLU A 99 4.72 11.63 25.33
C GLU A 99 4.14 12.53 26.43
N MET A 100 2.88 12.28 26.81
CA MET A 100 2.27 12.97 27.94
C MET A 100 3.02 12.67 29.25
N ILE A 101 3.31 11.38 29.50
CA ILE A 101 4.08 10.96 30.69
C ILE A 101 5.46 11.57 30.67
N ASP A 102 6.18 11.55 29.56
CA ASP A 102 7.51 12.13 29.39
C ASP A 102 7.50 13.65 29.68
N SER A 103 6.49 14.36 29.17
CA SER A 103 6.31 15.80 29.44
C SER A 103 6.04 16.09 30.92
N ILE A 104 5.25 15.25 31.60
CA ILE A 104 4.96 15.35 33.04
C ILE A 104 6.24 15.11 33.85
N LEU A 105 6.99 14.04 33.54
CA LEU A 105 8.25 13.73 34.19
C LEU A 105 9.27 14.88 34.03
N ALA A 106 9.38 15.44 32.82
CA ALA A 106 10.23 16.59 32.56
C ALA A 106 9.84 17.82 33.38
N SER A 107 8.55 17.97 33.68
CA SER A 107 8.04 19.09 34.51
C SER A 107 8.35 18.90 35.98
N PHE A 108 8.12 17.69 36.51
CA PHE A 108 8.29 17.42 37.97
C PHE A 108 9.75 17.17 38.35
N PHE A 109 10.53 16.54 37.51
CA PHE A 109 11.93 16.16 37.75
C PHE A 109 12.92 17.00 36.94
N SER A 110 12.60 18.25 36.72
CA SER A 110 13.36 19.18 35.87
C SER A 110 14.83 19.35 36.20
N ASP A 111 15.22 19.12 37.48
CA ASP A 111 16.58 19.25 37.97
C ASP A 111 17.38 17.94 37.91
N ASN A 112 16.77 16.84 37.50
CA ASN A 112 17.43 15.55 37.39
C ASN A 112 18.18 15.42 36.05
N VAL A 113 19.47 15.04 36.11
CA VAL A 113 20.37 14.89 34.95
C VAL A 113 19.94 13.78 34.00
N PHE A 114 19.19 12.77 34.49
CA PHE A 114 18.71 11.65 33.66
C PHE A 114 17.49 12.01 32.80
N VAL A 115 16.72 13.02 33.19
CA VAL A 115 15.48 13.40 32.47
C VAL A 115 15.77 13.84 31.01
N PRO A 116 16.78 14.69 30.73
CA PRO A 116 17.12 15.03 29.34
C PRO A 116 17.52 13.84 28.49
N ALA A 117 18.26 12.89 29.05
CA ALA A 117 18.66 11.67 28.34
C ALA A 117 17.45 10.79 28.02
N LEU A 118 16.50 10.69 28.96
CA LEU A 118 15.24 9.95 28.76
C LEU A 118 14.39 10.62 27.67
N MET A 119 14.27 11.94 27.69
CA MET A 119 13.55 12.71 26.66
C MET A 119 14.11 12.45 25.25
N ILE A 120 15.43 12.40 25.10
CA ILE A 120 16.05 12.15 23.79
C ILE A 120 15.85 10.69 23.38
N SER A 121 16.23 9.75 24.26
CA SER A 121 16.22 8.32 23.91
C SER A 121 14.82 7.79 23.71
N GLY A 122 13.87 8.16 24.56
CA GLY A 122 12.48 7.73 24.49
C GLY A 122 11.79 8.26 23.23
N ASN A 123 11.93 9.55 22.93
CA ASN A 123 11.34 10.13 21.73
C ASN A 123 12.01 9.63 20.44
N ALA A 124 13.33 9.39 20.43
CA ALA A 124 14.01 8.75 19.32
C ALA A 124 13.48 7.33 19.06
N LEU A 125 13.21 6.56 20.13
CA LEU A 125 12.61 5.24 20.03
C LEU A 125 11.18 5.29 19.45
N ILE A 126 10.35 6.24 19.89
CA ILE A 126 9.00 6.45 19.33
C ILE A 126 9.08 6.74 17.83
N LEU A 127 9.94 7.64 17.41
CA LEU A 127 10.12 7.97 16.00
C LEU A 127 10.55 6.75 15.18
N LEU A 128 11.49 5.95 15.71
CA LEU A 128 11.94 4.73 15.07
C LEU A 128 10.80 3.70 14.96
N LEU A 129 10.07 3.46 16.06
CA LEU A 129 8.95 2.50 16.08
C LEU A 129 7.83 2.95 15.14
N THR A 130 7.48 4.23 15.14
CA THR A 130 6.46 4.76 14.21
C THR A 130 6.89 4.59 12.76
N PHE A 131 8.17 4.86 12.44
CA PHE A 131 8.72 4.64 11.10
C PHE A 131 8.65 3.16 10.69
N LEU A 132 9.11 2.24 11.54
CA LEU A 132 9.08 0.80 11.27
C LEU A 132 7.64 0.30 11.07
N PHE A 133 6.72 0.78 11.90
CA PHE A 133 5.31 0.40 11.80
C PHE A 133 4.65 0.92 10.51
N MET A 134 4.93 2.17 10.13
CA MET A 134 4.45 2.73 8.86
C MET A 134 5.04 1.96 7.66
N ARG A 135 6.33 1.62 7.71
CA ARG A 135 6.97 0.79 6.67
C ARG A 135 6.31 -0.60 6.58
N HIS A 136 6.05 -1.24 7.71
CA HIS A 136 5.39 -2.54 7.75
C HIS A 136 3.99 -2.48 7.14
N ASN A 137 3.16 -1.51 7.54
CA ASN A 137 1.83 -1.31 6.95
C ASN A 137 1.88 -1.06 5.44
N TYR A 138 2.84 -0.25 4.99
CA TYR A 138 3.03 -0.02 3.55
C TYR A 138 3.34 -1.32 2.78
N LEU A 139 4.21 -2.17 3.33
CA LEU A 139 4.55 -3.46 2.70
C LEU A 139 3.33 -4.38 2.59
N ILE A 140 2.51 -4.47 3.65
CA ILE A 140 1.28 -5.27 3.66
C ILE A 140 0.28 -4.78 2.59
N VAL A 141 0.03 -3.47 2.53
CA VAL A 141 -0.88 -2.88 1.54
C VAL A 141 -0.38 -3.13 0.12
N ARG A 142 0.93 -3.01 -0.10
CA ARG A 142 1.56 -3.29 -1.39
C ARG A 142 1.41 -4.75 -1.81
N GLU A 143 1.61 -5.68 -0.87
CA GLU A 143 1.47 -7.12 -1.12
C GLU A 143 0.03 -7.46 -1.54
N GLN A 144 -0.97 -7.00 -0.80
CA GLN A 144 -2.39 -7.18 -1.13
C GLN A 144 -2.75 -6.61 -2.52
N TYR A 145 -2.23 -5.42 -2.84
CA TYR A 145 -2.43 -4.83 -4.16
C TYR A 145 -1.82 -5.67 -5.29
N LEU A 146 -0.63 -6.24 -5.07
CA LEU A 146 0.00 -7.12 -6.05
C LEU A 146 -0.78 -8.42 -6.23
N GLU A 147 -1.22 -9.06 -5.15
CA GLU A 147 -2.06 -10.28 -5.18
C GLU A 147 -3.35 -10.03 -5.97
N GLU A 148 -4.04 -8.92 -5.72
CA GLU A 148 -5.26 -8.57 -6.45
C GLU A 148 -4.99 -8.35 -7.95
N ARG A 149 -3.88 -7.70 -8.30
CA ARG A 149 -3.47 -7.55 -9.71
C ARG A 149 -3.17 -8.89 -10.36
N TYR A 150 -2.47 -9.80 -9.68
CA TYR A 150 -2.20 -11.13 -10.18
C TYR A 150 -3.50 -11.90 -10.42
N ARG A 151 -4.43 -11.89 -9.46
CA ARG A 151 -5.74 -12.52 -9.63
C ARG A 151 -6.51 -11.97 -10.83
N LYS A 152 -6.58 -10.64 -10.99
CA LYS A 152 -7.25 -10.02 -12.16
C LYS A 152 -6.60 -10.41 -13.49
N MET A 153 -5.27 -10.55 -13.52
CA MET A 153 -4.57 -11.02 -14.71
C MET A 153 -4.85 -12.49 -15.02
N GLU A 154 -4.91 -13.36 -14.03
CA GLU A 154 -5.27 -14.77 -14.20
C GLU A 154 -6.72 -14.93 -14.72
N GLU A 155 -7.66 -14.20 -14.15
CA GLU A 155 -9.04 -14.18 -14.63
C GLU A 155 -9.15 -13.69 -16.09
N ALA A 156 -8.37 -12.66 -16.44
CA ALA A 156 -8.33 -12.16 -17.82
C ALA A 156 -7.74 -13.18 -18.80
N LYS A 157 -6.67 -13.89 -18.40
CA LYS A 157 -6.09 -14.99 -19.19
C LYS A 157 -7.09 -16.15 -19.38
N ALA A 158 -7.75 -16.55 -18.28
CA ALA A 158 -8.76 -17.62 -18.35
C ALA A 158 -9.91 -17.24 -19.30
N ARG A 159 -10.44 -16.02 -19.23
CA ARG A 159 -11.46 -15.52 -20.16
C ARG A 159 -10.99 -15.48 -21.60
N LYS A 160 -9.72 -15.13 -21.83
CA LYS A 160 -9.15 -15.12 -23.18
C LYS A 160 -9.07 -16.53 -23.76
N LEU A 161 -8.57 -17.50 -22.98
CA LEU A 161 -8.51 -18.91 -23.37
C LEU A 161 -9.89 -19.47 -23.70
N LEU A 162 -10.89 -19.18 -22.87
CA LEU A 162 -12.28 -19.61 -23.11
C LEU A 162 -12.84 -19.04 -24.42
N ARG A 163 -12.57 -17.77 -24.71
CA ARG A 163 -12.96 -17.15 -26.00
C ARG A 163 -12.27 -17.79 -27.19
N GLU A 164 -10.96 -18.07 -27.06
CA GLU A 164 -10.20 -18.74 -28.11
C GLU A 164 -10.72 -20.16 -28.39
N GLU A 165 -11.06 -20.91 -27.33
CA GLU A 165 -11.71 -22.22 -27.49
C GLU A 165 -13.08 -22.12 -28.15
N GLN A 166 -13.92 -21.14 -27.74
CA GLN A 166 -15.22 -20.92 -28.36
C GLN A 166 -15.08 -20.54 -29.84
N MET A 167 -14.17 -19.61 -30.17
CA MET A 167 -13.90 -19.26 -31.57
C MET A 167 -13.39 -20.45 -32.38
N THR A 168 -12.51 -21.27 -31.80
CA THR A 168 -12.01 -22.47 -32.44
C THR A 168 -13.12 -23.50 -32.68
N ARG A 169 -14.03 -23.66 -31.73
CA ARG A 169 -15.23 -24.55 -31.92
C ARG A 169 -16.13 -24.01 -33.02
N MET A 170 -16.45 -22.69 -33.00
CA MET A 170 -17.28 -22.06 -34.06
C MET A 170 -16.62 -22.13 -35.43
N ALA A 171 -15.30 -22.03 -35.53
CA ALA A 171 -14.58 -22.19 -36.78
C ALA A 171 -14.51 -23.62 -37.30
N LYS A 172 -14.74 -24.64 -36.44
CA LYS A 172 -14.69 -26.05 -36.80
C LYS A 172 -16.02 -26.59 -37.33
N THR A 173 -17.14 -26.02 -36.90
CA THR A 173 -18.48 -26.49 -37.23
C THR A 173 -19.33 -25.36 -37.80
N ASP A 174 -20.11 -25.66 -38.83
CA ASP A 174 -21.14 -24.76 -39.37
C ASP A 174 -22.30 -24.66 -38.41
N SER A 175 -22.72 -23.44 -38.04
CA SER A 175 -23.73 -23.20 -37.01
C SER A 175 -25.14 -23.61 -37.39
N LEU A 176 -25.45 -23.72 -38.68
CA LEU A 176 -26.76 -24.10 -39.21
C LEU A 176 -26.92 -25.61 -39.33
N THR A 177 -25.89 -26.26 -39.83
CA THR A 177 -25.96 -27.70 -40.19
C THR A 177 -25.33 -28.62 -39.17
N GLY A 178 -24.48 -28.09 -38.26
CA GLY A 178 -23.65 -28.87 -37.33
C GLY A 178 -22.53 -29.67 -38.02
N ALA A 179 -22.42 -29.57 -39.35
CA ALA A 179 -21.33 -30.18 -40.10
C ALA A 179 -19.99 -29.48 -39.89
N TYR A 180 -18.89 -30.16 -40.17
CA TYR A 180 -17.58 -29.51 -40.12
C TYR A 180 -17.44 -28.41 -41.17
N ALA A 181 -16.97 -27.28 -40.77
CA ALA A 181 -16.62 -26.20 -41.69
C ALA A 181 -15.60 -26.72 -42.74
N ARG A 182 -15.72 -26.27 -43.99
CA ARG A 182 -14.94 -26.76 -45.13
C ARG A 182 -13.42 -26.81 -44.83
N GLY A 183 -12.86 -25.78 -44.22
CA GLY A 183 -11.44 -25.72 -43.89
C GLY A 183 -11.02 -26.83 -42.92
N TYR A 184 -11.75 -26.99 -41.83
CA TYR A 184 -11.49 -28.00 -40.82
C TYR A 184 -11.71 -29.42 -41.36
N GLY A 185 -12.76 -29.63 -42.16
CA GLY A 185 -13.05 -30.92 -42.83
C GLY A 185 -11.89 -31.36 -43.74
N ILE A 186 -11.32 -30.46 -44.52
CA ILE A 186 -10.16 -30.72 -45.37
C ILE A 186 -8.92 -31.08 -44.57
N GLU A 187 -8.64 -30.38 -43.48
CA GLU A 187 -7.53 -30.69 -42.58
C GLU A 187 -7.67 -32.06 -41.91
N LEU A 188 -8.89 -32.36 -41.47
CA LEU A 188 -9.25 -33.68 -40.88
C LEU A 188 -9.03 -34.80 -41.88
N LEU A 189 -9.53 -34.66 -43.14
CA LEU A 189 -9.28 -35.57 -44.24
C LEU A 189 -7.79 -35.80 -44.50
N LYS A 190 -7.01 -34.72 -44.58
CA LYS A 190 -5.56 -34.82 -44.76
C LYS A 190 -4.90 -35.58 -43.63
N SER A 191 -5.37 -35.40 -42.38
CA SER A 191 -4.85 -36.12 -41.22
C SER A 191 -5.13 -37.62 -41.25
N PHE A 192 -6.32 -38.04 -41.69
CA PHE A 192 -6.69 -39.43 -41.86
C PHE A 192 -5.89 -40.10 -42.98
N LEU A 193 -5.68 -39.40 -44.09
CA LEU A 193 -4.85 -39.90 -45.22
C LEU A 193 -3.40 -40.14 -44.77
N LYS A 194 -2.84 -39.23 -43.95
CA LYS A 194 -1.50 -39.43 -43.38
C LYS A 194 -1.41 -40.63 -42.45
N GLN A 195 -2.51 -41.02 -41.81
CA GLN A 195 -2.58 -42.18 -40.93
C GLN A 195 -2.92 -43.48 -41.67
N ASN A 196 -2.92 -43.48 -42.99
CA ASN A 196 -3.34 -44.63 -43.84
C ASN A 196 -4.68 -45.22 -43.50
N LYS A 197 -5.65 -44.43 -43.03
CA LYS A 197 -7.01 -44.86 -42.76
C LYS A 197 -7.79 -44.97 -44.06
N LEU A 198 -8.53 -46.07 -44.20
CA LEU A 198 -9.50 -46.23 -45.30
C LEU A 198 -10.61 -45.19 -45.17
N LEU A 199 -10.79 -44.38 -46.22
CA LEU A 199 -11.78 -43.30 -46.26
C LEU A 199 -12.63 -43.48 -47.52
N THR A 200 -13.93 -43.31 -47.36
CA THR A 200 -14.89 -43.19 -48.46
C THR A 200 -15.37 -41.76 -48.52
N ALA A 201 -15.14 -41.05 -49.62
CA ALA A 201 -15.65 -39.70 -49.81
C ALA A 201 -16.94 -39.78 -50.65
N VAL A 202 -18.01 -39.19 -50.14
CA VAL A 202 -19.30 -39.06 -50.86
C VAL A 202 -19.49 -37.57 -51.12
N TYR A 203 -19.71 -37.21 -52.36
CA TYR A 203 -20.06 -35.86 -52.79
C TYR A 203 -21.57 -35.82 -53.08
N MET A 204 -22.28 -34.89 -52.47
CA MET A 204 -23.71 -34.67 -52.68
C MET A 204 -23.90 -33.22 -53.10
N ASP A 205 -24.66 -33.01 -54.14
CA ASP A 205 -25.09 -31.68 -54.57
C ASP A 205 -26.63 -31.67 -54.67
N LEU A 206 -27.24 -30.55 -54.36
CA LEU A 206 -28.69 -30.38 -54.45
C LEU A 206 -28.98 -29.58 -55.73
N ASP A 207 -29.65 -30.26 -56.67
CA ASP A 207 -30.16 -29.62 -57.89
C ASP A 207 -31.32 -28.68 -57.55
N GLY A 208 -31.35 -27.49 -58.13
CA GLY A 208 -32.50 -26.58 -58.05
C GLY A 208 -32.48 -25.55 -56.90
N LEU A 209 -31.36 -25.34 -56.18
CA LEU A 209 -31.26 -24.37 -55.07
C LEU A 209 -31.06 -22.90 -55.52
N LYS A 210 -31.06 -22.64 -56.85
CA LYS A 210 -30.99 -21.31 -57.44
C LYS A 210 -32.22 -21.04 -58.28
N GLU A 211 -33.34 -20.80 -57.67
CA GLU A 211 -34.41 -20.01 -58.21
C GLU A 211 -34.63 -18.74 -57.39
#